data_f2067f29b7cb6c50d765ab3fba462475
#
_entry.id   f2067f29b7cb6c50d765ab3fba462475
#
_cell.length_a   1.000
_cell.length_b   1.000
_cell.length_c   1.000
_cell.angle_alpha   90.00
_cell.angle_beta   90.00
_cell.angle_gamma   90.00
#
_symmetry.space_group_name_H-M   'P 1'
#
loop_
_entity.id
_entity.type
_entity.pdbx_description
1 polymer ?
#
loop_
_entity_poly.entity_id
_entity_poly.type
_entity_poly.pdbx_seq_one_letter_code
_entity_poly.pdbx_strand_id
1 'polypeptide(L)'
;KDQYSASKRKLDSMISSLYGGRIAEAQIFGWEQVSTGASNDIERATELARNMVTKWGFSQRLGPLAYSEEEGEVFLGRSVTQHKSVADETSHTIDEEIRSIIDKNYERAEKILKDNEDILHSMSDALMKYETIDKDQIEDLMARRRVRDPQGWDDIEPPNHGIKAA
;
A
#
# COMPACT_ATOMS: atom_id res chain seq x y z
N LYS A 1 12.88 -18.19 -5.44
CA LYS A 1 12.33 -18.99 -4.31
C LYS A 1 10.87 -18.64 -4.21
N ASP A 2 10.02 -19.54 -4.67
CA ASP A 2 8.58 -19.42 -4.51
C ASP A 2 8.25 -19.47 -3.01
N GLN A 3 7.76 -18.36 -2.47
CA GLN A 3 7.28 -18.33 -1.08
C GLN A 3 5.81 -18.72 -1.09
N TYR A 4 5.55 -20.00 -0.88
CA TYR A 4 4.19 -20.55 -0.79
C TYR A 4 3.42 -20.12 0.48
N SER A 5 4.08 -19.47 1.45
CA SER A 5 3.44 -18.99 2.68
C SER A 5 3.91 -17.60 3.08
N ALA A 6 3.01 -16.80 3.64
CA ALA A 6 3.30 -15.49 4.21
C ALA A 6 2.87 -15.47 5.68
N SER A 7 3.74 -14.97 6.56
CA SER A 7 3.38 -14.79 7.97
C SER A 7 2.40 -13.61 8.12
N LYS A 8 1.62 -13.62 9.21
CA LYS A 8 0.75 -12.49 9.59
C LYS A 8 1.51 -11.16 9.60
N ARG A 9 2.72 -11.14 10.18
CA ARG A 9 3.60 -9.97 10.23
C ARG A 9 3.95 -9.43 8.83
N LYS A 10 4.20 -10.33 7.87
CA LYS A 10 4.50 -9.95 6.49
C LYS A 10 3.27 -9.32 5.82
N LEU A 11 2.09 -9.90 6.02
CA LEU A 11 0.84 -9.37 5.48
C LEU A 11 0.50 -8.01 6.08
N ASP A 12 0.63 -7.84 7.40
CA ASP A 12 0.46 -6.53 8.07
C ASP A 12 1.42 -5.48 7.47
N SER A 13 2.69 -5.84 7.21
CA SER A 13 3.66 -4.93 6.59
C SER A 13 3.29 -4.59 5.15
N MET A 14 2.75 -5.53 4.39
CA MET A 14 2.27 -5.27 3.01
C MET A 14 1.10 -4.30 3.02
N ILE A 15 0.13 -4.47 3.92
CA ILE A 15 -1.01 -3.55 4.06
C ILE A 15 -0.52 -2.14 4.41
N SER A 16 0.38 -2.01 5.41
CA SER A 16 0.97 -0.71 5.76
C SER A 16 1.67 -0.05 4.57
N SER A 17 2.41 -0.83 3.78
CA SER A 17 3.13 -0.36 2.60
C SER A 17 2.20 0.18 1.50
N LEU A 18 1.05 -0.48 1.28
CA LEU A 18 0.06 -0.08 0.29
C LEU A 18 -0.57 1.29 0.61
N TYR A 19 -0.68 1.65 1.90
CA TYR A 19 -1.19 2.97 2.30
C TYR A 19 -0.15 4.09 2.25
N GLY A 20 1.15 3.77 2.05
CA GLY A 20 2.23 4.74 2.10
C GLY A 20 2.04 5.93 1.17
N GLY A 21 1.65 5.68 -0.09
CA GLY A 21 1.43 6.74 -1.07
C GLY A 21 0.30 7.70 -0.67
N ARG A 22 -0.86 7.15 -0.26
CA ARG A 22 -2.00 7.94 0.22
C ARG A 22 -1.66 8.82 1.42
N ILE A 23 -0.93 8.26 2.38
CA ILE A 23 -0.55 8.96 3.60
C ILE A 23 0.47 10.05 3.28
N ALA A 24 1.48 9.77 2.45
CA ALA A 24 2.46 10.75 2.03
C ALA A 24 1.81 11.94 1.32
N GLU A 25 0.87 11.68 0.40
CA GLU A 25 0.10 12.70 -0.30
C GLU A 25 -0.69 13.59 0.69
N ALA A 26 -1.38 12.98 1.65
CA ALA A 26 -2.14 13.70 2.67
C ALA A 26 -1.25 14.53 3.60
N GLN A 27 -0.07 14.02 3.98
CA GLN A 27 0.87 14.75 4.86
C GLN A 27 1.50 15.95 4.16
N ILE A 28 1.86 15.83 2.89
CA ILE A 28 2.57 16.87 2.14
C ILE A 28 1.61 17.93 1.58
N PHE A 29 0.49 17.51 1.02
CA PHE A 29 -0.43 18.42 0.30
C PHE A 29 -1.69 18.75 1.10
N GLY A 30 -1.94 18.05 2.21
CA GLY A 30 -3.19 18.15 2.97
C GLY A 30 -4.30 17.28 2.40
N TRP A 31 -5.25 16.93 3.27
CA TRP A 31 -6.35 16.00 2.95
C TRP A 31 -7.18 16.44 1.74
N GLU A 32 -7.42 17.75 1.58
CA GLU A 32 -8.23 18.30 0.48
C GLU A 32 -7.58 18.12 -0.91
N GLN A 33 -6.27 17.84 -0.95
CA GLN A 33 -5.52 17.64 -2.19
C GLN A 33 -5.25 16.17 -2.51
N VAL A 34 -5.77 15.25 -1.68
CA VAL A 34 -5.61 13.81 -1.90
C VAL A 34 -6.32 13.38 -3.19
N SER A 35 -5.61 12.64 -4.02
CA SER A 35 -6.10 12.20 -5.33
C SER A 35 -6.64 10.76 -5.32
N THR A 36 -7.17 10.32 -6.46
CA THR A 36 -7.61 8.93 -6.67
C THR A 36 -6.46 7.97 -6.97
N GLY A 37 -5.21 8.43 -7.00
CA GLY A 37 -4.03 7.65 -7.40
C GLY A 37 -3.81 6.38 -6.57
N ALA A 38 -4.21 6.41 -5.29
CA ALA A 38 -4.06 5.27 -4.39
C ALA A 38 -5.25 4.26 -4.42
N SER A 39 -6.22 4.41 -5.33
CA SER A 39 -7.42 3.55 -5.33
C SER A 39 -7.10 2.06 -5.44
N ASN A 40 -6.18 1.69 -6.30
CA ASN A 40 -5.72 0.31 -6.49
C ASN A 40 -5.04 -0.27 -5.23
N ASP A 41 -4.25 0.55 -4.54
CA ASP A 41 -3.57 0.15 -3.30
C ASP A 41 -4.55 -0.05 -2.15
N ILE A 42 -5.57 0.81 -2.06
CA ILE A 42 -6.67 0.69 -1.08
C ILE A 42 -7.46 -0.60 -1.32
N GLU A 43 -7.79 -0.90 -2.57
CA GLU A 43 -8.51 -2.12 -2.96
C GLU A 43 -7.72 -3.38 -2.60
N ARG A 44 -6.43 -3.43 -2.95
CA ARG A 44 -5.53 -4.54 -2.60
C ARG A 44 -5.34 -4.69 -1.09
N ALA A 45 -5.21 -3.61 -0.34
CA ALA A 45 -5.10 -3.66 1.12
C ALA A 45 -6.37 -4.23 1.74
N THR A 46 -7.55 -3.82 1.24
CA THR A 46 -8.85 -4.33 1.69
C THR A 46 -9.00 -5.82 1.39
N GLU A 47 -8.62 -6.26 0.20
CA GLU A 47 -8.65 -7.67 -0.19
C GLU A 47 -7.71 -8.52 0.69
N LEU A 48 -6.49 -8.05 0.95
CA LEU A 48 -5.55 -8.73 1.85
C LEU A 48 -6.13 -8.87 3.27
N ALA A 49 -6.67 -7.79 3.84
CA ALA A 49 -7.29 -7.82 5.16
C ALA A 49 -8.50 -8.77 5.21
N ARG A 50 -9.34 -8.77 4.18
CA ARG A 50 -10.47 -9.71 4.03
C ARG A 50 -9.99 -11.16 4.00
N ASN A 51 -8.97 -11.47 3.20
CA ASN A 51 -8.41 -12.82 3.12
C ASN A 51 -7.77 -13.26 4.44
N MET A 52 -7.12 -12.35 5.18
CA MET A 52 -6.58 -12.64 6.51
C MET A 52 -7.67 -13.08 7.48
N VAL A 53 -8.84 -12.46 7.43
CA VAL A 53 -9.97 -12.75 8.32
C VAL A 53 -10.75 -13.97 7.84
N THR A 54 -11.11 -14.03 6.55
CA THR A 54 -12.09 -14.98 6.04
C THR A 54 -11.49 -16.29 5.50
N LYS A 55 -10.23 -16.26 5.07
CA LYS A 55 -9.57 -17.42 4.41
C LYS A 55 -8.44 -18.02 5.23
N TRP A 56 -7.65 -17.19 5.91
CA TRP A 56 -6.39 -17.65 6.52
C TRP A 56 -6.43 -17.75 8.04
N GLY A 57 -7.58 -17.48 8.67
CA GLY A 57 -7.80 -17.70 10.10
C GLY A 57 -6.94 -16.82 11.01
N PHE A 58 -6.58 -15.60 10.57
CA PHE A 58 -5.75 -14.70 11.37
C PHE A 58 -6.53 -13.84 12.37
N SER A 59 -7.86 -13.93 12.41
CA SER A 59 -8.66 -13.30 13.46
C SER A 59 -8.75 -14.19 14.71
N GLN A 60 -8.36 -13.65 15.86
CA GLN A 60 -8.52 -14.37 17.13
C GLN A 60 -9.97 -14.49 17.56
N ARG A 61 -10.83 -13.52 17.19
CA ARG A 61 -12.26 -13.51 17.53
C ARG A 61 -13.04 -14.58 16.75
N LEU A 62 -12.71 -14.76 15.48
CA LEU A 62 -13.38 -15.69 14.58
C LEU A 62 -12.75 -17.09 14.59
N GLY A 63 -11.53 -17.20 15.07
CA GLY A 63 -10.78 -18.46 15.12
C GLY A 63 -10.28 -18.92 13.73
N PRO A 64 -9.73 -20.14 13.68
CA PRO A 64 -9.15 -20.71 12.46
C PRO A 64 -10.22 -21.37 11.57
N LEU A 65 -11.23 -20.61 11.20
CA LEU A 65 -12.34 -21.03 10.32
C LEU A 65 -12.30 -20.26 9.01
N ALA A 66 -12.70 -20.89 7.92
CA ALA A 66 -12.89 -20.27 6.64
C ALA A 66 -14.33 -19.79 6.47
N TYR A 67 -14.49 -18.51 6.14
CA TYR A 67 -15.79 -17.86 5.90
C TYR A 67 -15.88 -17.38 4.44
N SER A 68 -15.14 -18.00 3.52
CA SER A 68 -15.21 -17.64 2.09
C SER A 68 -16.60 -17.97 1.57
N GLU A 69 -17.25 -17.01 0.95
CA GLU A 69 -18.37 -17.32 0.05
C GLU A 69 -17.77 -18.20 -1.05
N GLU A 70 -18.30 -19.41 -1.23
CA GLU A 70 -18.06 -20.12 -2.47
C GLU A 70 -18.60 -19.22 -3.58
N GLU A 71 -17.71 -18.73 -4.45
CA GLU A 71 -18.11 -18.20 -5.74
C GLU A 71 -18.80 -19.35 -6.45
N GLY A 72 -20.11 -19.46 -6.26
CA GLY A 72 -20.94 -20.43 -6.98
C GLY A 72 -20.74 -20.12 -8.45
N GLU A 73 -20.19 -21.09 -9.20
CA GLU A 73 -20.16 -21.06 -10.64
C GLU A 73 -21.52 -20.58 -11.14
N VAL A 74 -21.54 -19.44 -11.83
CA VAL A 74 -22.72 -18.95 -12.53
C VAL A 74 -23.03 -19.93 -13.66
N PHE A 75 -23.72 -21.01 -13.32
CA PHE A 75 -24.28 -21.92 -14.31
C PHE A 75 -25.50 -21.22 -14.92
N LEU A 76 -25.35 -20.88 -16.19
CA LEU A 76 -26.37 -20.26 -17.04
C LEU A 76 -27.79 -20.79 -16.76
N GLY A 77 -28.65 -19.95 -16.18
CA GLY A 77 -30.08 -20.08 -16.32
C GLY A 77 -30.93 -20.44 -15.10
N ARG A 78 -30.42 -20.49 -13.88
CA ARG A 78 -31.25 -20.54 -12.64
C ARG A 78 -30.75 -19.53 -11.63
N SER A 79 -31.64 -18.64 -11.20
CA SER A 79 -31.41 -17.82 -10.02
C SER A 79 -31.38 -18.75 -8.80
N VAL A 80 -30.18 -19.17 -8.42
CA VAL A 80 -29.97 -19.83 -7.13
C VAL A 80 -30.09 -18.72 -6.09
N THR A 81 -31.10 -18.79 -5.26
CA THR A 81 -31.24 -17.99 -4.05
C THR A 81 -29.95 -18.22 -3.25
N GLN A 82 -29.05 -17.22 -3.20
CA GLN A 82 -27.84 -17.30 -2.37
C GLN A 82 -28.31 -17.47 -0.93
N HIS A 83 -28.20 -18.67 -0.39
CA HIS A 83 -28.28 -18.87 1.04
C HIS A 83 -27.07 -18.17 1.64
N LYS A 84 -27.31 -17.11 2.42
CA LYS A 84 -26.28 -16.49 3.25
C LYS A 84 -25.70 -17.58 4.14
N SER A 85 -24.49 -18.05 3.81
CA SER A 85 -23.82 -19.14 4.54
C SER A 85 -23.31 -18.70 5.92
N VAL A 86 -23.38 -17.41 6.22
CA VAL A 86 -22.86 -16.79 7.43
C VAL A 86 -23.95 -16.00 8.12
N ALA A 87 -24.10 -16.17 9.44
CA ALA A 87 -25.04 -15.41 10.26
C ALA A 87 -24.72 -13.91 10.24
N ASP A 88 -25.73 -13.04 10.37
CA ASP A 88 -25.57 -11.58 10.35
C ASP A 88 -24.59 -11.07 11.42
N GLU A 89 -24.60 -11.64 12.62
CA GLU A 89 -23.67 -11.31 13.71
C GLU A 89 -22.22 -11.66 13.33
N THR A 90 -22.00 -12.81 12.71
CA THR A 90 -20.69 -13.23 12.22
C THR A 90 -20.20 -12.32 11.09
N SER A 91 -21.08 -11.93 10.18
CA SER A 91 -20.76 -10.98 9.10
C SER A 91 -20.33 -9.62 9.68
N HIS A 92 -21.02 -9.13 10.69
CA HIS A 92 -20.66 -7.91 11.40
C HIS A 92 -19.28 -8.03 12.06
N THR A 93 -19.01 -9.15 12.72
CA THR A 93 -17.70 -9.41 13.33
C THR A 93 -16.58 -9.47 12.28
N ILE A 94 -16.83 -10.06 11.11
CA ILE A 94 -15.89 -10.08 9.98
C ILE A 94 -15.56 -8.65 9.55
N ASP A 95 -16.56 -7.80 9.37
CA ASP A 95 -16.35 -6.41 8.95
C ASP A 95 -15.57 -5.61 10.01
N GLU A 96 -15.83 -5.79 11.29
CA GLU A 96 -15.08 -5.18 12.38
C GLU A 96 -13.62 -5.63 12.39
N GLU A 97 -13.34 -6.92 12.22
CA GLU A 97 -11.99 -7.47 12.19
C GLU A 97 -11.18 -6.96 10.97
N ILE A 98 -11.82 -6.91 9.80
CA ILE A 98 -11.21 -6.32 8.60
C ILE A 98 -10.84 -4.86 8.85
N ARG A 99 -11.78 -4.08 9.38
CA ARG A 99 -11.56 -2.67 9.69
C ARG A 99 -10.43 -2.48 10.69
N SER A 100 -10.39 -3.29 11.74
CA SER A 100 -9.34 -3.25 12.75
C SER A 100 -7.95 -3.50 12.16
N ILE A 101 -7.83 -4.46 11.24
CA ILE A 101 -6.56 -4.74 10.53
C ILE A 101 -6.14 -3.53 9.69
N ILE A 102 -7.08 -2.95 8.94
CA ILE A 102 -6.82 -1.77 8.10
C ILE A 102 -6.39 -0.58 8.97
N ASP A 103 -7.18 -0.21 9.97
CA ASP A 103 -6.94 0.97 10.81
C ASP A 103 -5.56 0.87 11.50
N LYS A 104 -5.25 -0.27 12.10
CA LYS A 104 -3.96 -0.53 12.75
C LYS A 104 -2.76 -0.37 11.80
N ASN A 105 -2.88 -0.90 10.59
CA ASN A 105 -1.79 -0.84 9.62
C ASN A 105 -1.68 0.55 8.97
N TYR A 106 -2.79 1.26 8.81
CA TYR A 106 -2.83 2.65 8.38
C TYR A 106 -2.14 3.56 9.40
N GLU A 107 -2.53 3.50 10.68
CA GLU A 107 -1.92 4.26 11.77
C GLU A 107 -0.41 3.99 11.90
N ARG A 108 -0.01 2.72 11.73
CA ARG A 108 1.42 2.35 11.71
C ARG A 108 2.17 3.04 10.58
N ALA A 109 1.62 3.03 9.37
CA ALA A 109 2.23 3.66 8.21
C ALA A 109 2.28 5.19 8.38
N GLU A 110 1.21 5.80 8.89
CA GLU A 110 1.15 7.23 9.19
C GLU A 110 2.23 7.65 10.19
N LYS A 111 2.38 6.89 11.27
CA LYS A 111 3.43 7.14 12.27
C LYS A 111 4.83 7.04 11.66
N ILE A 112 5.10 6.00 10.87
CA ILE A 112 6.41 5.82 10.22
C ILE A 112 6.73 7.00 9.31
N LEU A 113 5.79 7.43 8.48
CA LEU A 113 6.00 8.55 7.56
C LEU A 113 6.16 9.87 8.29
N LYS A 114 5.38 10.10 9.35
CA LYS A 114 5.50 11.30 10.18
C LYS A 114 6.85 11.37 10.91
N ASP A 115 7.30 10.26 11.49
CA ASP A 115 8.59 10.18 12.20
C ASP A 115 9.80 10.33 11.23
N ASN A 116 9.59 10.17 9.92
CA ASN A 116 10.60 10.24 8.87
C ASN A 116 10.26 11.24 7.76
N GLU A 117 9.54 12.31 8.09
CA GLU A 117 9.12 13.33 7.13
C GLU A 117 10.31 14.01 6.43
N ASP A 118 11.44 14.17 7.15
CA ASP A 118 12.70 14.66 6.59
C ASP A 118 13.21 13.79 5.44
N ILE A 119 13.12 12.47 5.56
CA ILE A 119 13.49 11.52 4.49
C ILE A 119 12.51 11.66 3.31
N LEU A 120 11.22 11.81 3.57
CA LEU A 120 10.20 11.96 2.54
C LEU A 120 10.46 13.22 1.69
N HIS A 121 10.77 14.35 2.32
CA HIS A 121 11.14 15.59 1.62
C HIS A 121 12.43 15.43 0.82
N SER A 122 13.48 14.84 1.41
CA SER A 122 14.75 14.59 0.71
C SER A 122 14.58 13.65 -0.48
N MET A 123 13.67 12.67 -0.39
CA MET A 123 13.33 11.78 -1.49
C MET A 123 12.61 12.53 -2.61
N SER A 124 11.68 13.41 -2.27
CA SER A 124 11.00 14.27 -3.24
C SER A 124 12.00 15.15 -3.98
N ASP A 125 12.91 15.80 -3.26
CA ASP A 125 13.97 16.65 -3.88
C ASP A 125 14.87 15.84 -4.81
N ALA A 126 15.25 14.63 -4.41
CA ALA A 126 16.05 13.73 -5.26
C ALA A 126 15.29 13.33 -6.53
N LEU A 127 14.02 13.00 -6.44
CA LEU A 127 13.17 12.67 -7.60
C LEU A 127 12.98 13.87 -8.52
N MET A 128 12.83 15.07 -7.98
CA MET A 128 12.77 16.30 -8.79
C MET A 128 14.09 16.59 -9.54
N LYS A 129 15.23 16.23 -8.93
CA LYS A 129 16.54 16.43 -9.55
C LYS A 129 16.90 15.37 -10.58
N TYR A 130 16.64 14.10 -10.27
CA TYR A 130 17.15 12.96 -11.05
C TYR A 130 16.06 12.24 -11.86
N GLU A 131 14.77 12.59 -11.68
CA GLU A 131 13.58 11.92 -12.22
C GLU A 131 13.38 10.48 -11.72
N THR A 132 14.45 9.75 -11.51
CA THR A 132 14.50 8.41 -10.91
C THR A 132 15.61 8.35 -9.87
N ILE A 133 15.43 7.51 -8.85
CA ILE A 133 16.46 7.25 -7.84
C ILE A 133 16.75 5.74 -7.81
N ASP A 134 18.03 5.42 -7.71
CA ASP A 134 18.51 4.04 -7.65
C ASP A 134 18.62 3.53 -6.20
N LYS A 135 19.02 2.27 -6.06
CA LYS A 135 19.16 1.63 -4.75
C LYS A 135 20.16 2.36 -3.85
N ASP A 136 21.29 2.79 -4.40
CA ASP A 136 22.36 3.43 -3.62
C ASP A 136 21.92 4.81 -3.13
N GLN A 137 21.15 5.54 -3.93
CA GLN A 137 20.53 6.81 -3.56
C GLN A 137 19.46 6.62 -2.47
N ILE A 138 18.65 5.54 -2.56
CA ILE A 138 17.69 5.19 -1.51
C ILE A 138 18.41 4.87 -0.20
N GLU A 139 19.54 4.14 -0.24
CA GLU A 139 20.34 3.85 0.95
C GLU A 139 20.92 5.12 1.59
N ASP A 140 21.34 6.10 0.79
CA ASP A 140 21.79 7.39 1.31
C ASP A 140 20.65 8.15 1.98
N LEU A 141 19.47 8.21 1.36
CA LEU A 141 18.27 8.83 1.93
C LEU A 141 17.90 8.22 3.27
N MET A 142 17.82 6.89 3.32
CA MET A 142 17.45 6.16 4.54
C MET A 142 18.46 6.32 5.66
N ALA A 143 19.73 6.54 5.32
CA ALA A 143 20.81 6.85 6.26
C ALA A 143 20.95 8.35 6.58
N ARG A 144 20.04 9.21 6.08
CA ARG A 144 20.11 10.68 6.20
C ARG A 144 21.44 11.27 5.74
N ARG A 145 22.02 10.67 4.71
CA ARG A 145 23.22 11.16 4.05
C ARG A 145 22.86 12.00 2.83
N ARG A 146 23.81 12.83 2.38
CA ARG A 146 23.68 13.50 1.08
C ARG A 146 23.52 12.45 -0.01
N VAL A 147 22.51 12.61 -0.85
CA VAL A 147 22.25 11.71 -1.98
C VAL A 147 23.36 11.89 -3.01
N ARG A 148 24.02 10.79 -3.37
CA ARG A 148 25.04 10.76 -4.42
C ARG A 148 24.42 10.95 -5.80
N ASP A 149 25.19 11.49 -6.73
CA ASP A 149 24.78 11.53 -8.12
C ASP A 149 24.79 10.09 -8.71
N PRO A 150 23.85 9.72 -9.59
CA PRO A 150 23.82 8.40 -10.21
C PRO A 150 25.02 8.21 -11.15
N GLN A 151 25.41 6.94 -11.39
CA GLN A 151 26.52 6.64 -12.28
C GLN A 151 26.25 7.20 -13.69
N GLY A 152 27.23 7.92 -14.25
CA GLY A 152 27.09 8.54 -15.55
C GLY A 152 26.29 9.84 -15.60
N TRP A 153 25.97 10.44 -14.45
CA TRP A 153 25.21 11.69 -14.39
C TRP A 153 25.94 12.86 -15.06
N ASP A 154 27.25 12.94 -14.95
CA ASP A 154 28.07 13.97 -15.54
C ASP A 154 28.20 13.85 -17.07
N ASP A 155 27.84 12.68 -17.65
CA ASP A 155 27.86 12.41 -19.08
C ASP A 155 26.57 12.86 -19.79
N ILE A 156 25.54 13.29 -19.03
CA ILE A 156 24.28 13.81 -19.56
C ILE A 156 24.44 15.31 -19.81
N GLU A 157 24.73 15.70 -21.07
CA GLU A 157 24.64 17.11 -21.45
C GLU A 157 23.26 17.68 -21.09
N PRO A 158 23.20 18.85 -20.41
CA PRO A 158 21.92 19.50 -20.15
C PRO A 158 21.21 19.78 -21.48
N PRO A 159 19.88 19.60 -21.57
CA PRO A 159 19.16 19.88 -22.79
C PRO A 159 19.44 21.31 -23.24
N ASN A 160 20.01 21.44 -24.42
CA ASN A 160 20.36 22.71 -25.02
C ASN A 160 19.05 23.49 -25.33
N HIS A 161 18.60 24.28 -24.39
CA HIS A 161 17.54 25.26 -24.62
C HIS A 161 18.10 26.39 -25.46
N GLY A 162 18.33 26.11 -26.75
CA GLY A 162 18.64 27.11 -27.73
C GLY A 162 17.52 28.11 -27.87
N ILE A 163 17.59 29.17 -27.06
CA ILE A 163 16.85 30.41 -27.36
C ILE A 163 17.50 30.99 -28.59
N LYS A 164 16.94 30.72 -29.76
CA LYS A 164 17.23 31.54 -30.94
C LYS A 164 16.65 32.91 -30.71
N ALA A 165 17.51 33.85 -30.37
CA ALA A 165 17.16 35.25 -30.45
C ALA A 165 16.85 35.59 -31.92
N ALA A 166 15.65 36.08 -32.18
CA ALA A 166 15.26 36.72 -33.41
C ALA A 166 15.39 38.24 -33.24
#